data_a1558c8579af8083804b4bfc07fdceff
#
_entry.id   a1558c8579af8083804b4bfc07fdceff
#
_cell.length_a   1.000
_cell.length_b   1.000
_cell.length_c   1.000
_cell.angle_alpha   90.00
_cell.angle_beta   90.00
_cell.angle_gamma   90.00
#
_symmetry.space_group_name_H-M   'P 1'
#
loop_
_entity.id
_entity.type
_entity.pdbx_description
1 polymer ?
#
loop_
_entity_poly.entity_id
_entity_poly.type
_entity_poly.pdbx_seq_one_letter_code
_entity_poly.pdbx_strand_id
1 'polypeptide(L)'
;MVRYCPNCGKPVTDDITTICSTCGTDLTKPVSNIPKPITTSRTEIIERAIPFFAAKRYAVRAQTDSFVSFESQDRDVDWLIFVVFCCLGLIPAVIYYYWFTHNHQVTLSLSGAPEVSMNVIGNTVQAKKDAAEFTQLF
;
A
#
# COMPACT_ATOMS: atom_id res chain seq x y z
N MET A 1 8.28 27.68 -14.53
CA MET A 1 8.15 26.24 -14.90
C MET A 1 6.71 25.84 -14.67
N VAL A 2 6.06 25.22 -15.65
CA VAL A 2 4.68 24.72 -15.46
C VAL A 2 4.76 23.45 -14.63
N ARG A 3 4.13 23.44 -13.45
CA ARG A 3 3.98 22.24 -12.62
C ARG A 3 2.67 21.57 -12.96
N TYR A 4 2.65 20.26 -12.98
CA TYR A 4 1.43 19.47 -13.17
C TYR A 4 1.01 18.85 -11.84
N CYS A 5 -0.31 18.86 -11.57
CA CYS A 5 -0.83 18.21 -10.39
C CYS A 5 -0.64 16.68 -10.48
N PRO A 6 0.01 16.02 -9.51
CA PRO A 6 0.28 14.59 -9.57
C PRO A 6 -0.99 13.73 -9.49
N ASN A 7 -2.10 14.28 -9.00
CA ASN A 7 -3.35 13.53 -8.85
C ASN A 7 -4.27 13.64 -10.08
N CYS A 8 -4.41 14.85 -10.67
CA CYS A 8 -5.34 15.06 -11.78
C CYS A 8 -4.66 15.41 -13.12
N GLY A 9 -3.34 15.53 -13.16
CA GLY A 9 -2.55 15.80 -14.37
C GLY A 9 -2.73 17.21 -14.98
N LYS A 10 -3.52 18.10 -14.35
CA LYS A 10 -3.73 19.46 -14.87
C LYS A 10 -2.56 20.39 -14.54
N PRO A 11 -2.24 21.35 -15.42
CA PRO A 11 -1.19 22.33 -15.15
C PRO A 11 -1.61 23.25 -14.00
N VAL A 12 -0.70 23.48 -13.08
CA VAL A 12 -0.83 24.44 -11.98
C VAL A 12 -0.07 25.70 -12.38
N THR A 13 -0.80 26.78 -12.59
CA THR A 13 -0.26 28.06 -13.14
C THR A 13 0.40 28.93 -12.08
N ASP A 14 0.10 28.69 -10.80
CA ASP A 14 0.62 29.52 -9.71
C ASP A 14 1.67 28.76 -8.89
N ASP A 15 2.91 29.25 -8.88
CA ASP A 15 4.04 28.67 -8.14
C ASP A 15 3.87 28.72 -6.60
N ILE A 16 2.87 29.46 -6.10
CA ILE A 16 2.64 29.70 -4.66
C ILE A 16 1.47 28.86 -4.12
N THR A 17 0.65 28.25 -4.99
CA THR A 17 -0.49 27.47 -4.52
C THR A 17 -0.06 26.13 -3.96
N THR A 18 -0.36 25.91 -2.68
CA THR A 18 -0.12 24.64 -1.97
C THR A 18 -1.18 23.58 -2.25
N ILE A 19 -2.30 23.99 -2.86
CA ILE A 19 -3.47 23.13 -3.11
C ILE A 19 -3.86 23.25 -4.59
N CYS A 20 -4.07 22.11 -5.25
CA CYS A 20 -4.57 22.08 -6.62
C CYS A 20 -6.01 22.62 -6.67
N SER A 21 -6.24 23.70 -7.42
CA SER A 21 -7.56 24.35 -7.57
C SER A 21 -8.62 23.44 -8.22
N THR A 22 -8.19 22.41 -8.94
CA THR A 22 -9.10 21.51 -9.68
C THR A 22 -9.56 20.30 -8.85
N CYS A 23 -8.68 19.71 -8.05
CA CYS A 23 -8.97 18.47 -7.30
C CYS A 23 -8.73 18.57 -5.80
N GLY A 24 -8.31 19.72 -5.28
CA GLY A 24 -8.06 19.94 -3.85
C GLY A 24 -6.85 19.22 -3.27
N THR A 25 -6.00 18.59 -4.11
CA THR A 25 -4.82 17.86 -3.64
C THR A 25 -3.77 18.83 -3.11
N ASP A 26 -3.24 18.55 -1.92
CA ASP A 26 -2.14 19.28 -1.32
C ASP A 26 -0.83 18.98 -2.08
N LEU A 27 -0.27 19.99 -2.71
CA LEU A 27 0.93 19.89 -3.55
C LEU A 27 2.23 19.97 -2.73
N THR A 28 2.14 20.23 -1.42
CA THR A 28 3.30 20.30 -0.52
C THR A 28 3.66 18.93 0.06
N LYS A 29 2.70 18.00 0.09
CA LYS A 29 2.96 16.65 0.58
C LYS A 29 3.56 15.80 -0.55
N PRO A 30 4.68 15.11 -0.31
CA PRO A 30 5.16 14.13 -1.27
C PRO A 30 4.06 13.08 -1.45
N VAL A 31 3.51 13.00 -2.67
CA VAL A 31 2.52 11.97 -3.01
C VAL A 31 3.28 10.64 -2.98
N SER A 32 3.07 9.86 -1.93
CA SER A 32 3.69 8.55 -1.75
C SER A 32 3.28 7.51 -2.80
N ASN A 33 2.47 7.89 -3.77
CA ASN A 33 1.92 7.03 -4.81
C ASN A 33 2.28 7.50 -6.23
N ILE A 34 3.42 8.21 -6.42
CA ILE A 34 3.90 8.48 -7.78
C ILE A 34 4.38 7.14 -8.35
N PRO A 35 3.76 6.61 -9.40
CA PRO A 35 4.26 5.41 -10.06
C PRO A 35 5.67 5.69 -10.55
N LYS A 36 6.65 5.01 -9.96
CA LYS A 36 8.05 5.13 -10.36
C LYS A 36 8.23 4.39 -11.69
N PRO A 37 8.68 5.03 -12.77
CA PRO A 37 9.01 4.32 -14.00
C PRO A 37 10.19 3.39 -13.72
N ILE A 38 10.02 2.11 -14.01
CA ILE A 38 11.02 1.08 -13.77
C ILE A 38 11.37 0.45 -15.13
N THR A 39 12.66 0.35 -15.41
CA THR A 39 13.18 -0.30 -16.63
C THR A 39 13.15 -1.83 -16.57
N THR A 40 12.84 -2.38 -15.41
CA THR A 40 12.77 -3.82 -15.14
C THR A 40 11.48 -4.42 -15.69
N SER A 41 11.55 -5.64 -16.22
CA SER A 41 10.38 -6.33 -16.76
C SER A 41 9.35 -6.64 -15.66
N ARG A 42 8.06 -6.69 -16.03
CA ARG A 42 6.96 -7.01 -15.09
C ARG A 42 7.18 -8.36 -14.39
N THR A 43 7.63 -9.35 -15.15
CA THR A 43 7.89 -10.70 -14.63
C THR A 43 8.97 -10.68 -13.56
N GLU A 44 10.05 -9.95 -13.79
CA GLU A 44 11.15 -9.83 -12.82
C GLU A 44 10.72 -9.11 -11.53
N ILE A 45 9.86 -8.09 -11.65
CA ILE A 45 9.31 -7.40 -10.47
C ILE A 45 8.46 -8.36 -9.64
N ILE A 46 7.61 -9.15 -10.27
CA ILE A 46 6.76 -10.14 -9.59
C ILE A 46 7.61 -11.25 -8.97
N GLU A 47 8.60 -11.77 -9.68
CA GLU A 47 9.52 -12.80 -9.17
C GLU A 47 10.32 -12.34 -7.95
N ARG A 48 10.66 -11.05 -7.87
CA ARG A 48 11.31 -10.47 -6.68
C ARG A 48 10.32 -10.15 -5.55
N ALA A 49 9.08 -9.78 -5.89
CA ALA A 49 8.05 -9.47 -4.91
C ALA A 49 7.63 -10.71 -4.10
N ILE A 50 7.45 -11.85 -4.75
CA ILE A 50 7.00 -13.07 -4.10
C ILE A 50 7.91 -13.48 -2.93
N PRO A 51 9.24 -13.69 -3.10
CA PRO A 51 10.10 -14.07 -1.98
C PRO A 51 10.24 -12.98 -0.93
N PHE A 52 10.23 -11.69 -1.32
CA PHE A 52 10.30 -10.59 -0.38
C PHE A 52 9.10 -10.57 0.59
N PHE A 53 7.88 -10.65 0.06
CA PHE A 53 6.68 -10.67 0.88
C PHE A 53 6.49 -12.01 1.60
N ALA A 54 6.91 -13.13 1.02
CA ALA A 54 6.90 -14.43 1.70
C ALA A 54 7.81 -14.44 2.94
N ALA A 55 8.98 -13.80 2.88
CA ALA A 55 9.86 -13.65 4.04
C ALA A 55 9.23 -12.82 5.18
N LYS A 56 8.26 -11.95 4.86
CA LYS A 56 7.48 -11.16 5.81
C LYS A 56 6.13 -11.80 6.18
N ARG A 57 5.97 -13.11 5.92
CA ARG A 57 4.77 -13.91 6.20
C ARG A 57 3.51 -13.51 5.45
N TYR A 58 3.66 -12.91 4.28
CA TYR A 58 2.56 -12.71 3.36
C TYR A 58 2.42 -13.91 2.41
N ALA A 59 1.19 -14.31 2.15
CA ALA A 59 0.85 -15.31 1.14
C ALA A 59 0.26 -14.62 -0.10
N VAL A 60 0.55 -15.16 -1.26
CA VAL A 60 -0.06 -14.70 -2.52
C VAL A 60 -1.53 -15.13 -2.53
N ARG A 61 -2.44 -14.18 -2.62
CA ARG A 61 -3.89 -14.42 -2.69
C ARG A 61 -4.41 -14.43 -4.12
N ALA A 62 -3.93 -13.51 -4.92
CA ALA A 62 -4.28 -13.41 -6.33
C ALA A 62 -3.06 -12.92 -7.12
N GLN A 63 -2.85 -13.48 -8.30
CA GLN A 63 -1.77 -13.10 -9.20
C GLN A 63 -2.26 -13.07 -10.64
N THR A 64 -1.90 -11.99 -11.34
CA THR A 64 -2.05 -11.83 -12.78
C THR A 64 -0.77 -11.20 -13.34
N ASP A 65 -0.65 -11.07 -14.65
CA ASP A 65 0.54 -10.48 -15.30
C ASP A 65 0.80 -9.01 -14.91
N SER A 66 -0.22 -8.32 -14.38
CA SER A 66 -0.16 -6.90 -14.04
C SER A 66 -0.52 -6.59 -12.58
N PHE A 67 -0.87 -7.62 -11.81
CA PHE A 67 -1.39 -7.42 -10.46
C PHE A 67 -1.04 -8.62 -9.57
N VAL A 68 -0.54 -8.34 -8.36
CA VAL A 68 -0.34 -9.35 -7.32
C VAL A 68 -0.88 -8.82 -6.00
N SER A 69 -1.72 -9.60 -5.34
CA SER A 69 -2.24 -9.31 -4.01
C SER A 69 -1.63 -10.27 -3.00
N PHE A 70 -1.08 -9.72 -1.95
CA PHE A 70 -0.51 -10.44 -0.82
C PHE A 70 -1.38 -10.22 0.41
N GLU A 71 -1.60 -11.26 1.18
CA GLU A 71 -2.32 -11.20 2.45
C GLU A 71 -1.45 -11.83 3.54
N SER A 72 -1.27 -11.12 4.66
CA SER A 72 -0.53 -11.65 5.80
C SER A 72 -1.34 -12.73 6.50
N GLN A 73 -0.64 -13.76 6.96
CA GLN A 73 -1.21 -14.80 7.82
C GLN A 73 -1.30 -14.33 9.28
N ASP A 74 -0.55 -13.28 9.64
CA ASP A 74 -0.56 -12.73 10.99
C ASP A 74 -1.70 -11.71 11.13
N ARG A 75 -2.44 -11.81 12.23
CA ARG A 75 -3.48 -10.85 12.61
C ARG A 75 -2.94 -9.92 13.68
N ASP A 76 -3.15 -8.63 13.50
CA ASP A 76 -2.88 -7.67 14.57
C ASP A 76 -3.95 -7.79 15.65
N VAL A 77 -3.55 -8.34 16.77
CA VAL A 77 -4.37 -8.37 17.99
C VAL A 77 -3.72 -7.43 19.00
N ASP A 78 -4.40 -6.36 19.35
CA ASP A 78 -3.98 -5.54 20.49
C ASP A 78 -4.25 -6.33 21.78
N TRP A 79 -3.20 -6.94 22.31
CA TRP A 79 -3.27 -7.78 23.49
C TRP A 79 -3.78 -7.05 24.71
N LEU A 80 -3.51 -5.78 24.85
CA LEU A 80 -3.99 -4.99 25.98
C LEU A 80 -5.50 -4.82 25.92
N ILE A 81 -6.04 -4.46 24.76
CA ILE A 81 -7.48 -4.34 24.53
C ILE A 81 -8.15 -5.70 24.65
N PHE A 82 -7.54 -6.75 24.11
CA PHE A 82 -8.06 -8.12 24.23
C PHE A 82 -8.18 -8.57 25.69
N VAL A 83 -7.17 -8.32 26.52
CA VAL A 83 -7.22 -8.63 27.95
C VAL A 83 -8.32 -7.87 28.66
N VAL A 84 -8.51 -6.56 28.37
CA VAL A 84 -9.61 -5.77 28.93
C VAL A 84 -10.97 -6.38 28.57
N PHE A 85 -11.17 -6.80 27.33
CA PHE A 85 -12.40 -7.47 26.91
C PHE A 85 -12.57 -8.85 27.58
N CYS A 86 -11.49 -9.59 27.80
CA CYS A 86 -11.54 -10.84 28.56
C CYS A 86 -11.97 -10.61 30.02
N CYS A 87 -11.55 -9.51 30.65
CA CYS A 87 -11.98 -9.12 31.99
C CYS A 87 -13.45 -8.73 32.07
N LEU A 88 -14.00 -8.16 30.99
CA LEU A 88 -15.41 -7.80 30.86
C LEU A 88 -16.32 -9.00 30.52
N GLY A 89 -15.74 -10.12 30.09
CA GLY A 89 -16.41 -11.35 29.73
C GLY A 89 -15.90 -11.94 28.41
N LEU A 90 -16.11 -13.24 28.22
CA LEU A 90 -15.66 -13.94 27.03
C LEU A 90 -16.35 -13.48 25.74
N ILE A 91 -17.64 -13.09 25.83
CA ILE A 91 -18.43 -12.70 24.66
C ILE A 91 -17.84 -11.44 23.98
N PRO A 92 -17.57 -10.31 24.67
CA PRO A 92 -16.95 -9.16 24.03
C PRO A 92 -15.54 -9.45 23.52
N ALA A 93 -14.76 -10.32 24.15
CA ALA A 93 -13.44 -10.71 23.68
C ALA A 93 -13.51 -11.46 22.34
N VAL A 94 -14.48 -12.37 22.18
CA VAL A 94 -14.71 -13.11 20.93
C VAL A 94 -15.15 -12.15 19.80
N ILE A 95 -16.06 -11.22 20.10
CA ILE A 95 -16.51 -10.20 19.13
C ILE A 95 -15.32 -9.33 18.70
N TYR A 96 -14.50 -8.88 19.64
CA TYR A 96 -13.29 -8.12 19.34
C TYR A 96 -12.35 -8.90 18.42
N TYR A 97 -12.06 -10.15 18.74
CA TYR A 97 -11.17 -11.00 17.95
C TYR A 97 -11.65 -11.16 16.51
N TYR A 98 -12.94 -11.37 16.29
CA TYR A 98 -13.47 -11.60 14.93
C TYR A 98 -13.74 -10.33 14.14
N TRP A 99 -14.11 -9.23 14.80
CA TRP A 99 -14.56 -8.02 14.12
C TRP A 99 -13.48 -6.93 14.00
N PHE A 100 -12.60 -6.84 14.98
CA PHE A 100 -11.59 -5.76 15.03
C PHE A 100 -10.20 -6.19 14.59
N THR A 101 -9.93 -7.49 14.43
CA THR A 101 -8.66 -7.93 13.88
C THR A 101 -8.69 -7.80 12.35
N HIS A 102 -7.73 -7.07 11.81
CA HIS A 102 -7.60 -6.85 10.37
C HIS A 102 -6.38 -7.60 9.84
N ASN A 103 -6.55 -8.27 8.70
CA ASN A 103 -5.43 -8.86 7.98
C ASN A 103 -4.65 -7.76 7.26
N HIS A 104 -3.32 -7.83 7.30
CA HIS A 104 -2.49 -6.97 6.48
C HIS A 104 -2.59 -7.40 5.01
N GLN A 105 -2.87 -6.46 4.13
CA GLN A 105 -2.90 -6.71 2.69
C GLN A 105 -1.98 -5.74 1.98
N VAL A 106 -1.21 -6.26 1.03
CA VAL A 106 -0.38 -5.47 0.12
C VAL A 106 -0.80 -5.79 -1.29
N THR A 107 -1.09 -4.77 -2.05
CA THR A 107 -1.47 -4.88 -3.46
C THR A 107 -0.38 -4.25 -4.32
N LEU A 108 0.20 -5.04 -5.20
CA LEU A 108 1.16 -4.60 -6.21
C LEU A 108 0.45 -4.54 -7.56
N SER A 109 0.36 -3.38 -8.15
CA SER A 109 -0.17 -3.20 -9.51
C SER A 109 0.91 -2.63 -10.43
N LEU A 110 1.03 -3.23 -11.62
CA LEU A 110 2.00 -2.90 -12.65
C LEU A 110 1.24 -2.41 -13.89
N SER A 111 1.52 -1.20 -14.33
CA SER A 111 0.89 -0.61 -15.52
C SER A 111 1.94 -0.01 -16.45
N GLY A 112 1.56 0.17 -17.73
CA GLY A 112 2.41 0.77 -18.74
C GLY A 112 3.20 -0.24 -19.58
N ALA A 113 3.55 0.19 -20.79
CA ALA A 113 4.48 -0.45 -21.73
C ALA A 113 4.95 0.63 -22.73
N PRO A 114 6.23 0.77 -23.00
CA PRO A 114 7.39 -0.06 -22.60
C PRO A 114 7.89 0.22 -21.17
N GLU A 115 7.58 1.39 -20.61
CA GLU A 115 7.95 1.73 -19.23
C GLU A 115 6.91 1.19 -18.25
N VAL A 116 7.38 0.36 -17.30
CA VAL A 116 6.51 -0.22 -16.27
C VAL A 116 6.41 0.74 -15.10
N SER A 117 5.21 1.20 -14.80
CA SER A 117 4.92 1.92 -13.57
C SER A 117 4.45 0.96 -12.49
N MET A 118 5.10 1.01 -11.34
CA MET A 118 4.79 0.17 -10.18
C MET A 118 4.04 1.00 -9.13
N ASN A 119 2.90 0.49 -8.71
CA ASN A 119 2.14 1.04 -7.59
C ASN A 119 1.94 -0.04 -6.52
N VAL A 120 2.41 0.23 -5.30
CA VAL A 120 2.31 -0.69 -4.16
C VAL A 120 1.48 -0.03 -3.07
N ILE A 121 0.37 -0.66 -2.71
CA ILE A 121 -0.58 -0.12 -1.74
C ILE A 121 -0.73 -1.12 -0.59
N GLY A 122 -0.53 -0.64 0.64
CA GLY A 122 -0.83 -1.40 1.85
C GLY A 122 -2.08 -0.87 2.55
N ASN A 123 -2.90 -1.75 3.11
CA ASN A 123 -4.13 -1.39 3.83
C ASN A 123 -3.89 -0.95 5.28
N THR A 124 -2.82 -1.43 5.92
CA THR A 124 -2.47 -1.13 7.31
C THR A 124 -1.13 -0.38 7.40
N VAL A 125 -0.81 0.16 8.58
CA VAL A 125 0.46 0.88 8.81
C VAL A 125 1.66 -0.03 8.54
N GLN A 126 1.61 -1.29 8.99
CA GLN A 126 2.67 -2.27 8.74
C GLN A 126 2.75 -2.61 7.24
N ALA A 127 1.62 -2.89 6.60
CA ALA A 127 1.58 -3.18 5.16
C ALA A 127 2.10 -2.00 4.31
N LYS A 128 1.83 -0.76 4.71
CA LYS A 128 2.38 0.45 4.06
C LYS A 128 3.90 0.56 4.22
N LYS A 129 4.42 0.22 5.40
CA LYS A 129 5.86 0.20 5.67
C LYS A 129 6.57 -0.85 4.82
N ASP A 130 6.01 -2.06 4.77
CA ASP A 130 6.56 -3.15 3.96
C ASP A 130 6.48 -2.84 2.44
N ALA A 131 5.39 -2.21 2.00
CA ALA A 131 5.24 -1.72 0.64
C ALA A 131 6.29 -0.65 0.27
N ALA A 132 6.53 0.31 1.18
CA ALA A 132 7.55 1.34 0.99
C ALA A 132 8.97 0.76 0.94
N GLU A 133 9.28 -0.21 1.80
CA GLU A 133 10.56 -0.91 1.81
C GLU A 133 10.79 -1.67 0.50
N PHE A 134 9.77 -2.36 -0.02
CA PHE A 134 9.85 -3.02 -1.32
C PHE A 134 10.10 -2.03 -2.46
N THR A 135 9.41 -0.88 -2.44
CA THR A 135 9.58 0.15 -3.48
C THR A 135 10.99 0.74 -3.51
N GLN A 136 11.71 0.72 -2.39
CA GLN A 136 13.10 1.21 -2.32
C GLN A 136 14.12 0.27 -2.99
N LEU A 137 13.74 -0.98 -3.28
CA LEU A 137 14.62 -1.94 -3.96
C LEU A 137 14.75 -1.67 -5.47
N PHE A 138 13.90 -0.83 -6.03
CA PHE A 138 13.85 -0.43 -7.44
C PHE A 138 14.01 1.10 -7.59
#